data_eb526af8065b1422797e5c28684651c5
#
_entry.id   eb526af8065b1422797e5c28684651c5
#
_cell.length_a   1.000
_cell.length_b   1.000
_cell.length_c   1.000
_cell.angle_alpha   90.00
_cell.angle_beta   90.00
_cell.angle_gamma   90.00
#
_symmetry.space_group_name_H-M   'P 1'
#
loop_
_entity.id
_entity.type
_entity.pdbx_description
1 polymer ?
#
loop_
_entity_poly.entity_id
_entity_poly.type
_entity_poly.pdbx_seq_one_letter_code
_entity_poly.pdbx_strand_id
1 'polypeptide(L)'
;MDFIEKLRKIKEKFDRINDHLSDPDIVKNTDKLISLSKERSELTPIITVYDEYSKTISDIEGNKEIIDAGGDKELVELAEAELDDLKIKKEKLEDEIKVLLLPKDPNDDKDVIVEIRAGTGGDEAALFAGDLFRMYSRYAETRGWKLELIDINDTAGLGGIKEVIFSVTGTSVFGDLKFESGVHRVQRVPATEASGRVHTSAASVAVLPEVEDVQVDINPSELKIDVYRSGGAGGQNVNKVETAIRITHLPSGLVVQCQDERSQLKNRQKAMKVLKARLFDMKQREQNKEIAAVRKSMVGSGDRSDKIRTYNYPQNRITDHRIGLTLYNLSGIMEGDLTELIDQIKMADRTEKLQAEMGD
;
A
#
# COMPACT_ATOMS: atom_id res chain seq x y z
N MET A 1 4.99 -16.12 22.94
CA MET A 1 4.95 -17.36 22.12
C MET A 1 6.34 -17.55 21.53
N ASP A 2 6.97 -18.69 21.74
CA ASP A 2 8.35 -18.88 21.30
C ASP A 2 8.45 -18.74 19.77
N PHE A 3 9.46 -18.02 19.30
CA PHE A 3 9.76 -17.76 17.90
C PHE A 3 9.78 -19.07 17.06
N ILE A 4 10.40 -20.12 17.58
CA ILE A 4 10.48 -21.44 16.94
C ILE A 4 9.10 -22.09 16.80
N GLU A 5 8.23 -21.89 17.78
CA GLU A 5 6.86 -22.44 17.74
C GLU A 5 6.01 -21.75 16.65
N LYS A 6 6.19 -20.44 16.46
CA LYS A 6 5.56 -19.71 15.35
C LYS A 6 6.00 -20.27 13.99
N LEU A 7 7.30 -20.48 13.80
CA LEU A 7 7.85 -21.02 12.55
C LEU A 7 7.36 -22.43 12.25
N ARG A 8 7.29 -23.29 13.29
CA ARG A 8 6.75 -24.64 13.11
C ARG A 8 5.29 -24.63 12.63
N LYS A 9 4.47 -23.76 13.20
CA LYS A 9 3.07 -23.61 12.76
C LYS A 9 2.97 -23.11 11.33
N ILE A 10 3.87 -22.23 10.91
CA ILE A 10 3.93 -21.75 9.52
C ILE A 10 4.32 -22.87 8.57
N LYS A 11 5.29 -23.71 8.95
CA LYS A 11 5.68 -24.88 8.16
C LYS A 11 4.55 -25.89 8.02
N GLU A 12 3.86 -26.22 9.11
CA GLU A 12 2.69 -27.09 9.08
C GLU A 12 1.56 -26.55 8.20
N LYS A 13 1.39 -25.21 8.17
CA LYS A 13 0.44 -24.56 7.28
C LYS A 13 0.87 -24.66 5.83
N PHE A 14 2.15 -24.43 5.53
CA PHE A 14 2.71 -24.52 4.19
C PHE A 14 2.60 -25.95 3.63
N ASP A 15 2.89 -26.97 4.42
CA ASP A 15 2.77 -28.36 4.03
C ASP A 15 1.32 -28.72 3.74
N ARG A 16 0.36 -28.29 4.57
CA ARG A 16 -1.08 -28.44 4.30
C ARG A 16 -1.53 -27.76 3.00
N ILE A 17 -1.00 -26.59 2.70
CA ILE A 17 -1.30 -25.90 1.43
C ILE A 17 -0.77 -26.70 0.24
N ASN A 18 0.44 -27.28 0.34
CA ASN A 18 0.99 -28.12 -0.71
C ASN A 18 0.16 -29.41 -0.92
N ASP A 19 -0.31 -30.04 0.18
CA ASP A 19 -1.19 -31.20 0.12
C ASP A 19 -2.52 -30.83 -0.59
N HIS A 20 -3.11 -29.70 -0.22
CA HIS A 20 -4.34 -29.21 -0.88
C HIS A 20 -4.13 -28.87 -2.37
N LEU A 21 -3.01 -28.29 -2.74
CA LEU A 21 -2.67 -27.99 -4.16
C LEU A 21 -2.45 -29.27 -4.98
N SER A 22 -2.15 -30.39 -4.33
CA SER A 22 -2.00 -31.71 -4.94
C SER A 22 -3.33 -32.46 -5.10
N ASP A 23 -4.42 -31.95 -4.51
CA ASP A 23 -5.75 -32.58 -4.57
C ASP A 23 -6.43 -32.29 -5.93
N PRO A 24 -6.81 -33.35 -6.71
CA PRO A 24 -7.47 -33.18 -8.01
C PRO A 24 -8.78 -32.40 -7.98
N ASP A 25 -9.49 -32.40 -6.84
CA ASP A 25 -10.76 -31.66 -6.72
C ASP A 25 -10.58 -30.16 -6.51
N ILE A 26 -9.47 -29.76 -5.89
CA ILE A 26 -9.08 -28.35 -5.75
C ILE A 26 -8.58 -27.77 -7.06
N VAL A 27 -7.83 -28.58 -7.83
CA VAL A 27 -7.33 -28.18 -9.17
C VAL A 27 -8.47 -27.80 -10.13
N LYS A 28 -9.65 -28.37 -9.97
CA LYS A 28 -10.84 -28.04 -10.77
C LYS A 28 -11.49 -26.72 -10.37
N ASN A 29 -11.18 -26.16 -9.19
CA ASN A 29 -11.74 -24.91 -8.71
C ASN A 29 -10.70 -23.80 -8.83
N THR A 30 -10.78 -23.03 -9.91
CA THR A 30 -9.83 -21.98 -10.28
C THR A 30 -9.62 -20.94 -9.17
N ASP A 31 -10.69 -20.51 -8.49
CA ASP A 31 -10.61 -19.48 -7.44
C ASP A 31 -9.86 -19.98 -6.21
N LYS A 32 -10.13 -21.23 -5.78
CA LYS A 32 -9.39 -21.85 -4.68
C LYS A 32 -7.93 -22.11 -5.04
N LEU A 33 -7.66 -22.53 -6.27
CA LEU A 33 -6.31 -22.76 -6.76
C LEU A 33 -5.48 -21.48 -6.74
N ILE A 34 -6.03 -20.36 -7.23
CA ILE A 34 -5.38 -19.06 -7.22
C ILE A 34 -5.11 -18.59 -5.79
N SER A 35 -6.10 -18.68 -4.90
CA SER A 35 -5.97 -18.28 -3.50
C SER A 35 -4.89 -19.08 -2.77
N LEU A 36 -4.88 -20.42 -2.88
CA LEU A 36 -3.87 -21.28 -2.26
C LEU A 36 -2.48 -21.09 -2.86
N SER A 37 -2.38 -20.87 -4.18
CA SER A 37 -1.11 -20.57 -4.86
C SER A 37 -0.51 -19.25 -4.40
N LYS A 38 -1.34 -18.21 -4.20
CA LYS A 38 -0.90 -16.94 -3.65
C LYS A 38 -0.39 -17.10 -2.22
N GLU A 39 -1.15 -17.79 -1.36
CA GLU A 39 -0.78 -18.04 0.04
C GLU A 39 0.52 -18.87 0.14
N ARG A 40 0.69 -19.88 -0.71
CA ARG A 40 1.95 -20.63 -0.82
C ARG A 40 3.11 -19.72 -1.21
N SER A 41 2.94 -18.88 -2.22
CA SER A 41 3.96 -17.94 -2.69
C SER A 41 4.40 -16.97 -1.58
N GLU A 42 3.47 -16.51 -0.74
CA GLU A 42 3.74 -15.64 0.40
C GLU A 42 4.56 -16.33 1.50
N LEU A 43 4.32 -17.63 1.75
CA LEU A 43 5.03 -18.40 2.76
C LEU A 43 6.38 -18.97 2.29
N THR A 44 6.56 -19.14 0.98
CA THR A 44 7.78 -19.75 0.41
C THR A 44 9.08 -19.09 0.89
N PRO A 45 9.25 -17.75 0.91
CA PRO A 45 10.48 -17.14 1.40
C PRO A 45 10.76 -17.47 2.87
N ILE A 46 9.74 -17.48 3.72
CA ILE A 46 9.86 -17.80 5.14
C ILE A 46 10.34 -19.25 5.32
N ILE A 47 9.75 -20.18 4.57
CA ILE A 47 10.11 -21.60 4.64
C ILE A 47 11.53 -21.84 4.15
N THR A 48 11.94 -21.17 3.07
CA THR A 48 13.32 -21.30 2.55
C THR A 48 14.35 -20.91 3.60
N VAL A 49 14.17 -19.77 4.27
CA VAL A 49 15.09 -19.32 5.31
C VAL A 49 14.99 -20.19 6.57
N TYR A 50 13.79 -20.67 6.92
CA TYR A 50 13.59 -21.59 8.03
C TYR A 50 14.29 -22.95 7.83
N ASP A 51 14.21 -23.52 6.63
CA ASP A 51 14.88 -24.78 6.31
C ASP A 51 16.41 -24.62 6.36
N GLU A 52 16.94 -23.47 5.91
CA GLU A 52 18.37 -23.16 6.05
C GLU A 52 18.77 -22.95 7.51
N TYR A 53 17.94 -22.26 8.31
CA TYR A 53 18.14 -22.08 9.75
C TYR A 53 18.16 -23.43 10.49
N SER A 54 17.19 -24.30 10.19
CA SER A 54 17.10 -25.64 10.79
C SER A 54 18.33 -26.50 10.48
N LYS A 55 18.82 -26.42 9.23
CA LYS A 55 20.07 -27.09 8.83
C LYS A 55 21.26 -26.52 9.61
N THR A 56 21.37 -25.18 9.69
CA THR A 56 22.46 -24.53 10.43
C THR A 56 22.49 -24.94 11.92
N ILE A 57 21.32 -25.09 12.55
CA ILE A 57 21.22 -25.59 13.92
C ILE A 57 21.73 -27.04 14.04
N SER A 58 21.29 -27.91 13.11
CA SER A 58 21.75 -29.30 13.07
C SER A 58 23.27 -29.39 12.87
N ASP A 59 23.85 -28.57 12.02
CA ASP A 59 25.29 -28.51 11.77
C ASP A 59 26.04 -27.99 13.02
N ILE A 60 25.50 -27.04 13.77
CA ILE A 60 26.04 -26.55 15.06
C ILE A 60 26.01 -27.65 16.10
N GLU A 61 24.92 -28.42 16.19
CA GLU A 61 24.81 -29.56 17.13
C GLU A 61 25.82 -30.65 16.78
N GLY A 62 25.94 -31.01 15.50
CA GLY A 62 26.92 -31.98 15.03
C GLY A 62 28.37 -31.56 15.32
N ASN A 63 28.74 -30.31 15.08
CA ASN A 63 30.08 -29.81 15.38
C ASN A 63 30.35 -29.81 16.92
N LYS A 64 29.35 -29.50 17.74
CA LYS A 64 29.50 -29.61 19.21
C LYS A 64 29.74 -31.06 19.67
N GLU A 65 29.00 -32.02 19.11
CA GLU A 65 29.20 -33.44 19.43
C GLU A 65 30.62 -33.90 19.06
N ILE A 66 31.19 -33.43 17.93
CA ILE A 66 32.58 -33.74 17.55
C ILE A 66 33.58 -33.14 18.54
N ILE A 67 33.39 -31.90 18.98
CA ILE A 67 34.23 -31.21 19.94
C ILE A 67 34.16 -31.92 21.32
N ASP A 68 32.97 -32.27 21.78
CA ASP A 68 32.75 -32.91 23.08
C ASP A 68 33.29 -34.35 23.09
N ALA A 69 33.27 -35.04 21.95
CA ALA A 69 33.79 -36.39 21.82
C ALA A 69 35.34 -36.47 21.93
N GLY A 70 36.05 -35.34 21.65
CA GLY A 70 37.49 -35.21 21.89
C GLY A 70 38.33 -36.25 21.15
N GLY A 71 38.20 -36.34 19.83
CA GLY A 71 38.93 -37.30 19.01
C GLY A 71 40.24 -36.75 18.41
N ASP A 72 40.35 -36.81 17.09
CA ASP A 72 41.48 -36.27 16.32
C ASP A 72 41.56 -34.72 16.48
N LYS A 73 42.73 -34.23 16.85
CA LYS A 73 42.95 -32.80 17.10
C LYS A 73 42.66 -31.91 15.86
N GLU A 74 43.01 -32.38 14.66
CA GLU A 74 42.76 -31.67 13.42
C GLU A 74 41.23 -31.54 13.15
N LEU A 75 40.48 -32.58 13.50
CA LEU A 75 39.03 -32.61 13.32
C LEU A 75 38.32 -31.71 14.33
N VAL A 76 38.82 -31.60 15.56
CA VAL A 76 38.32 -30.68 16.59
C VAL A 76 38.60 -29.23 16.23
N GLU A 77 39.83 -28.91 15.79
CA GLU A 77 40.17 -27.55 15.33
C GLU A 77 39.33 -27.09 14.14
N LEU A 78 39.03 -27.99 13.18
CA LEU A 78 38.14 -27.71 12.07
C LEU A 78 36.72 -27.45 12.54
N ALA A 79 36.19 -28.31 13.43
CA ALA A 79 34.85 -28.17 13.96
C ALA A 79 34.68 -26.88 14.81
N GLU A 80 35.72 -26.45 15.54
CA GLU A 80 35.70 -25.14 16.24
C GLU A 80 35.64 -23.95 15.28
N ALA A 81 36.45 -23.99 14.21
CA ALA A 81 36.43 -22.91 13.19
C ALA A 81 35.05 -22.82 12.48
N GLU A 82 34.49 -23.96 12.06
CA GLU A 82 33.19 -24.02 11.44
C GLU A 82 32.07 -23.57 12.41
N LEU A 83 32.18 -23.88 13.69
CA LEU A 83 31.19 -23.50 14.69
C LEU A 83 31.05 -21.99 14.82
N ASP A 84 32.13 -21.24 14.71
CA ASP A 84 32.08 -19.76 14.79
C ASP A 84 31.41 -19.15 13.54
N ASP A 85 31.70 -19.69 12.36
CA ASP A 85 31.03 -19.26 11.13
C ASP A 85 29.52 -19.59 11.15
N LEU A 86 29.17 -20.77 11.65
CA LEU A 86 27.78 -21.20 11.78
C LEU A 86 27.00 -20.36 12.80
N LYS A 87 27.64 -19.90 13.89
CA LYS A 87 26.99 -18.99 14.86
C LYS A 87 26.65 -17.64 14.20
N ILE A 88 27.60 -17.06 13.44
CA ILE A 88 27.37 -15.82 12.71
C ILE A 88 26.25 -15.99 11.69
N LYS A 89 26.25 -17.12 10.98
CA LYS A 89 25.20 -17.46 10.01
C LYS A 89 23.83 -17.60 10.69
N LYS A 90 23.78 -18.27 11.85
CA LYS A 90 22.56 -18.44 12.64
C LYS A 90 21.96 -17.09 13.03
N GLU A 91 22.75 -16.14 13.56
CA GLU A 91 22.28 -14.80 13.93
C GLU A 91 21.69 -14.04 12.72
N LYS A 92 22.36 -14.10 11.57
CA LYS A 92 21.84 -13.49 10.33
C LYS A 92 20.50 -14.08 9.91
N LEU A 93 20.37 -15.42 9.95
CA LEU A 93 19.12 -16.08 9.59
C LEU A 93 17.99 -15.78 10.58
N GLU A 94 18.30 -15.67 11.88
CA GLU A 94 17.32 -15.25 12.89
C GLU A 94 16.78 -13.84 12.62
N ASP A 95 17.63 -12.91 12.25
CA ASP A 95 17.22 -11.53 11.93
C ASP A 95 16.42 -11.49 10.62
N GLU A 96 16.81 -12.26 9.61
CA GLU A 96 16.06 -12.38 8.36
C GLU A 96 14.67 -12.98 8.57
N ILE A 97 14.56 -14.03 9.39
CA ILE A 97 13.26 -14.65 9.72
C ILE A 97 12.38 -13.67 10.48
N LYS A 98 12.92 -12.93 11.47
CA LYS A 98 12.15 -11.91 12.20
C LYS A 98 11.54 -10.88 11.23
N VAL A 99 12.33 -10.44 10.23
CA VAL A 99 11.86 -9.52 9.19
C VAL A 99 10.76 -10.13 8.33
N LEU A 100 10.90 -11.40 7.96
CA LEU A 100 9.91 -12.11 7.13
C LEU A 100 8.61 -12.43 7.87
N LEU A 101 8.65 -12.54 9.20
CA LEU A 101 7.48 -12.78 10.05
C LEU A 101 6.65 -11.53 10.32
N LEU A 102 7.15 -10.34 9.99
CA LEU A 102 6.36 -9.13 10.10
C LEU A 102 5.12 -9.20 9.19
N PRO A 103 3.95 -8.83 9.68
CA PRO A 103 2.76 -8.82 8.87
C PRO A 103 2.95 -7.89 7.67
N LYS A 104 2.78 -8.44 6.46
CA LYS A 104 2.75 -7.63 5.25
C LYS A 104 1.51 -6.75 5.27
N ASP A 105 1.66 -5.50 4.93
CA ASP A 105 0.52 -4.62 4.69
C ASP A 105 -0.28 -5.17 3.50
N PRO A 106 -1.58 -5.49 3.66
CA PRO A 106 -2.39 -6.02 2.57
C PRO A 106 -2.51 -5.06 1.38
N ASN A 107 -2.14 -3.80 1.57
CA ASN A 107 -2.13 -2.80 0.51
C ASN A 107 -0.81 -2.79 -0.28
N ASP A 108 0.27 -3.42 0.20
CA ASP A 108 1.59 -3.35 -0.46
C ASP A 108 1.57 -3.80 -1.92
N ASP A 109 0.73 -4.76 -2.28
CA ASP A 109 0.58 -5.29 -3.64
C ASP A 109 -0.39 -4.48 -4.51
N LYS A 110 -1.02 -3.42 -3.98
CA LYS A 110 -1.96 -2.59 -4.73
C LYS A 110 -1.24 -1.66 -5.69
N ASP A 111 -1.94 -1.34 -6.76
CA ASP A 111 -1.61 -0.22 -7.63
C ASP A 111 -1.81 1.10 -6.89
N VAL A 112 -1.20 2.17 -7.38
CA VAL A 112 -1.25 3.47 -6.69
C VAL A 112 -1.69 4.61 -7.60
N ILE A 113 -2.30 5.61 -6.98
CA ILE A 113 -2.48 6.94 -7.53
C ILE A 113 -1.50 7.86 -6.81
N VAL A 114 -0.61 8.50 -7.57
CA VAL A 114 0.35 9.46 -7.06
C VAL A 114 -0.07 10.86 -7.46
N GLU A 115 -0.12 11.75 -6.48
CA GLU A 115 -0.40 13.17 -6.66
C GLU A 115 0.82 13.98 -6.23
N ILE A 116 1.32 14.84 -7.11
CA ILE A 116 2.40 15.77 -6.81
C ILE A 116 1.85 17.18 -6.98
N ARG A 117 2.03 18.02 -5.95
CA ARG A 117 1.60 19.42 -5.96
C ARG A 117 2.75 20.34 -5.62
N ALA A 118 2.91 21.41 -6.38
CA ALA A 118 3.79 22.50 -6.01
C ALA A 118 3.34 23.14 -4.69
N GLY A 119 4.25 23.24 -3.73
CA GLY A 119 4.03 23.88 -2.44
C GLY A 119 4.59 25.30 -2.38
N THR A 120 5.20 25.63 -1.26
CA THR A 120 5.80 26.96 -1.04
C THR A 120 7.04 27.16 -1.92
N GLY A 121 7.07 28.21 -2.77
CA GLY A 121 8.25 28.52 -3.60
C GLY A 121 7.94 29.08 -4.99
N GLY A 122 6.65 29.27 -5.32
CA GLY A 122 6.23 29.84 -6.63
C GLY A 122 6.66 28.97 -7.81
N ASP A 123 7.22 29.58 -8.86
CA ASP A 123 7.63 28.88 -10.08
C ASP A 123 8.69 27.80 -9.84
N GLU A 124 9.58 28.03 -8.89
CA GLU A 124 10.59 27.02 -8.51
C GLU A 124 9.97 25.75 -7.90
N ALA A 125 8.91 25.89 -7.10
CA ALA A 125 8.18 24.75 -6.59
C ALA A 125 7.49 23.96 -7.70
N ALA A 126 6.99 24.65 -8.72
CA ALA A 126 6.38 24.04 -9.90
C ALA A 126 7.42 23.29 -10.76
N LEU A 127 8.59 23.87 -10.96
CA LEU A 127 9.70 23.20 -11.64
C LEU A 127 10.13 21.94 -10.87
N PHE A 128 10.25 22.05 -9.56
CA PHE A 128 10.63 20.91 -8.72
C PHE A 128 9.56 19.80 -8.72
N ALA A 129 8.29 20.13 -8.76
CA ALA A 129 7.21 19.15 -8.93
C ALA A 129 7.34 18.39 -10.26
N GLY A 130 7.72 19.08 -11.34
CA GLY A 130 8.03 18.47 -12.63
C GLY A 130 9.25 17.54 -12.57
N ASP A 131 10.29 17.93 -11.83
CA ASP A 131 11.47 17.09 -11.61
C ASP A 131 11.13 15.82 -10.83
N LEU A 132 10.31 15.92 -9.78
CA LEU A 132 9.82 14.76 -9.03
C LEU A 132 8.98 13.82 -9.90
N PHE A 133 8.08 14.35 -10.73
CA PHE A 133 7.31 13.55 -11.67
C PHE A 133 8.22 12.78 -12.64
N ARG A 134 9.24 13.44 -13.20
CA ARG A 134 10.23 12.79 -14.06
C ARG A 134 11.02 11.70 -13.31
N MET A 135 11.44 11.97 -12.08
CA MET A 135 12.14 11.02 -11.21
C MET A 135 11.32 9.74 -10.99
N TYR A 136 10.04 9.88 -10.59
CA TYR A 136 9.16 8.73 -10.39
C TYR A 136 8.81 8.01 -11.70
N SER A 137 8.67 8.72 -12.81
CA SER A 137 8.44 8.10 -14.12
C SER A 137 9.59 7.19 -14.52
N ARG A 138 10.84 7.64 -14.34
CA ARG A 138 12.03 6.83 -14.63
C ARG A 138 12.20 5.67 -13.66
N TYR A 139 11.88 5.88 -12.38
CA TYR A 139 11.89 4.79 -11.41
C TYR A 139 10.87 3.71 -11.78
N ALA A 140 9.66 4.10 -12.17
CA ALA A 140 8.63 3.17 -12.63
C ALA A 140 9.10 2.37 -13.87
N GLU A 141 9.75 3.02 -14.84
CA GLU A 141 10.36 2.35 -16.00
C GLU A 141 11.42 1.32 -15.59
N THR A 142 12.33 1.69 -14.66
CA THR A 142 13.37 0.79 -14.15
C THR A 142 12.79 -0.43 -13.46
N ARG A 143 11.66 -0.25 -12.74
CA ARG A 143 10.94 -1.34 -12.07
C ARG A 143 10.04 -2.16 -12.99
N GLY A 144 9.90 -1.77 -14.26
CA GLY A 144 9.00 -2.40 -15.21
C GLY A 144 7.53 -2.15 -14.92
N TRP A 145 7.20 -1.07 -14.21
CA TRP A 145 5.83 -0.66 -13.90
C TRP A 145 5.26 0.16 -15.05
N LYS A 146 3.94 0.11 -15.19
CA LYS A 146 3.22 0.95 -16.16
C LYS A 146 2.77 2.22 -15.46
N LEU A 147 3.09 3.38 -16.03
CA LEU A 147 2.63 4.69 -15.58
C LEU A 147 1.60 5.22 -16.57
N GLU A 148 0.48 5.74 -16.05
CA GLU A 148 -0.58 6.36 -16.83
C GLU A 148 -0.94 7.73 -16.24
N LEU A 149 -0.83 8.78 -17.07
CA LEU A 149 -1.16 10.14 -16.66
C LEU A 149 -2.69 10.30 -16.59
N ILE A 150 -3.19 10.74 -15.42
CA ILE A 150 -4.62 10.99 -15.20
C ILE A 150 -4.94 12.47 -15.43
N ASP A 151 -4.17 13.37 -14.80
CA ASP A 151 -4.38 14.80 -14.92
C ASP A 151 -3.06 15.57 -14.73
N ILE A 152 -2.93 16.70 -15.42
CA ILE A 152 -1.77 17.57 -15.29
C ILE A 152 -2.18 19.04 -15.43
N ASN A 153 -1.75 19.84 -14.47
CA ASN A 153 -1.91 21.29 -14.49
C ASN A 153 -0.50 21.91 -14.54
N ASP A 154 -0.08 22.30 -15.74
CA ASP A 154 1.21 22.92 -15.98
C ASP A 154 1.21 24.45 -15.79
N THR A 155 2.40 25.04 -15.67
CA THR A 155 2.60 26.47 -15.69
C THR A 155 2.92 26.91 -17.12
N ALA A 156 2.04 27.69 -17.73
CA ALA A 156 2.21 28.17 -19.10
C ALA A 156 3.59 28.85 -19.26
N GLY A 157 4.46 28.28 -20.08
CA GLY A 157 5.70 28.88 -20.56
C GLY A 157 7.00 28.58 -19.80
N LEU A 158 6.97 27.98 -18.60
CA LEU A 158 8.16 27.71 -17.80
C LEU A 158 8.49 26.21 -17.62
N GLY A 159 7.68 25.30 -18.15
CA GLY A 159 7.87 23.85 -18.01
C GLY A 159 7.69 23.33 -16.56
N GLY A 160 7.10 24.13 -15.67
CA GLY A 160 6.79 23.72 -14.31
C GLY A 160 5.39 23.10 -14.21
N ILE A 161 5.16 22.26 -13.22
CA ILE A 161 3.90 21.56 -12.96
C ILE A 161 3.34 22.05 -11.62
N LYS A 162 2.12 22.63 -11.64
CA LYS A 162 1.41 22.98 -10.40
C LYS A 162 0.85 21.76 -9.69
N GLU A 163 0.31 20.85 -10.48
CA GLU A 163 -0.27 19.59 -10.00
C GLU A 163 -0.17 18.54 -11.10
N VAL A 164 0.19 17.34 -10.74
CA VAL A 164 0.13 16.16 -11.61
C VAL A 164 -0.43 14.98 -10.83
N ILE A 165 -1.33 14.25 -11.45
CA ILE A 165 -1.95 13.03 -10.95
C ILE A 165 -1.71 11.94 -11.96
N PHE A 166 -1.14 10.82 -11.52
CA PHE A 166 -0.87 9.67 -12.37
C PHE A 166 -1.05 8.36 -11.60
N SER A 167 -1.43 7.30 -12.30
CA SER A 167 -1.46 5.94 -11.75
C SER A 167 -0.18 5.21 -12.07
N VAL A 168 0.21 4.31 -11.17
CA VAL A 168 1.33 3.37 -11.38
C VAL A 168 0.84 1.98 -11.05
N THR A 169 0.93 1.07 -12.03
CA THR A 169 0.45 -0.30 -11.94
C THR A 169 1.60 -1.28 -12.09
N GLY A 170 1.64 -2.31 -11.25
CA GLY A 170 2.72 -3.30 -11.25
C GLY A 170 2.81 -4.12 -9.98
N THR A 171 3.92 -4.79 -9.76
CA THR A 171 4.12 -5.64 -8.58
C THR A 171 4.64 -4.81 -7.40
N SER A 172 3.97 -4.88 -6.25
CA SER A 172 4.35 -4.24 -4.97
C SER A 172 4.59 -2.73 -5.09
N VAL A 173 3.78 -2.04 -5.90
CA VAL A 173 3.96 -0.62 -6.18
C VAL A 173 3.71 0.23 -4.93
N PHE A 174 2.60 -0.03 -4.21
CA PHE A 174 2.30 0.70 -2.98
C PHE A 174 3.35 0.42 -1.90
N GLY A 175 3.83 -0.83 -1.77
CA GLY A 175 4.87 -1.20 -0.82
C GLY A 175 6.18 -0.44 -1.00
N ASP A 176 6.52 -0.03 -2.24
CA ASP A 176 7.69 0.79 -2.54
C ASP A 176 7.40 2.28 -2.37
N LEU A 177 6.31 2.77 -2.95
CA LEU A 177 6.04 4.20 -3.07
C LEU A 177 5.36 4.83 -1.86
N LYS A 178 4.72 4.07 -0.96
CA LYS A 178 4.04 4.61 0.23
C LYS A 178 4.92 5.50 1.09
N PHE A 179 6.23 5.24 1.11
CA PHE A 179 7.22 6.02 1.84
C PHE A 179 7.57 7.36 1.17
N GLU A 180 7.09 7.59 -0.05
CA GLU A 180 7.29 8.86 -0.76
C GLU A 180 6.24 9.92 -0.39
N SER A 181 5.20 9.53 0.37
CA SER A 181 4.16 10.46 0.82
C SER A 181 4.71 11.46 1.83
N GLY A 182 4.55 12.76 1.53
CA GLY A 182 4.97 13.85 2.41
C GLY A 182 5.44 15.09 1.67
N VAL A 183 6.14 15.98 2.39
CA VAL A 183 6.69 17.21 1.85
C VAL A 183 8.16 17.01 1.46
N HIS A 184 8.48 17.24 0.21
CA HIS A 184 9.81 17.20 -0.36
C HIS A 184 10.36 18.62 -0.49
N ARG A 185 11.53 18.87 0.06
CA ARG A 185 12.18 20.19 0.05
C ARG A 185 13.37 20.21 -0.88
N VAL A 186 13.43 21.17 -1.77
CA VAL A 186 14.58 21.40 -2.65
C VAL A 186 15.37 22.62 -2.22
N GLN A 187 16.70 22.54 -2.34
CA GLN A 187 17.66 23.63 -2.16
C GLN A 187 18.53 23.71 -3.40
N ARG A 188 18.27 24.67 -4.28
CA ARG A 188 19.07 24.94 -5.47
C ARG A 188 18.99 26.42 -5.87
N VAL A 189 19.84 26.83 -6.79
CA VAL A 189 19.68 28.09 -7.49
C VAL A 189 18.65 27.88 -8.60
N PRO A 190 17.48 28.54 -8.57
CA PRO A 190 16.47 28.39 -9.61
C PRO A 190 16.99 28.78 -10.98
N ALA A 191 16.48 28.17 -12.04
CA ALA A 191 16.77 28.59 -13.42
C ALA A 191 16.31 30.03 -13.72
N THR A 192 15.36 30.53 -12.93
CA THR A 192 14.79 31.89 -13.04
C THR A 192 15.55 32.92 -12.18
N GLU A 193 16.57 32.52 -11.41
CA GLU A 193 17.29 33.39 -10.47
C GLU A 193 18.57 33.93 -11.11
N ALA A 194 18.61 35.24 -11.35
CA ALA A 194 19.77 35.91 -11.96
C ALA A 194 20.91 36.19 -10.98
N SER A 195 20.64 36.23 -9.65
CA SER A 195 21.63 36.62 -8.63
C SER A 195 22.40 35.44 -8.04
N GLY A 196 22.15 34.22 -8.49
CA GLY A 196 22.83 32.99 -8.02
C GLY A 196 22.50 32.61 -6.57
N ARG A 197 21.45 33.12 -5.99
CA ARG A 197 21.05 32.79 -4.61
C ARG A 197 20.37 31.41 -4.55
N VAL A 198 20.74 30.64 -3.53
CA VAL A 198 20.09 29.36 -3.26
C VAL A 198 18.70 29.62 -2.69
N HIS A 199 17.66 29.13 -3.39
CA HIS A 199 16.29 29.16 -2.90
C HIS A 199 15.92 27.83 -2.25
N THR A 200 14.96 27.89 -1.34
CA THR A 200 14.36 26.73 -0.71
C THR A 200 12.89 26.67 -1.08
N SER A 201 12.53 25.67 -1.86
CA SER A 201 11.15 25.41 -2.29
C SER A 201 10.68 24.05 -1.84
N ALA A 202 9.38 23.81 -1.90
CA ALA A 202 8.80 22.54 -1.50
C ALA A 202 7.73 22.08 -2.49
N ALA A 203 7.58 20.77 -2.62
CA ALA A 203 6.47 20.11 -3.29
C ALA A 203 5.93 19.01 -2.37
N SER A 204 4.64 18.77 -2.42
CA SER A 204 4.00 17.68 -1.68
C SER A 204 3.72 16.50 -2.60
N VAL A 205 3.94 15.30 -2.08
CA VAL A 205 3.65 14.03 -2.75
C VAL A 205 2.64 13.27 -1.88
N ALA A 206 1.57 12.78 -2.48
CA ALA A 206 0.63 11.87 -1.84
C ALA A 206 0.57 10.58 -2.68
N VAL A 207 0.78 9.45 -2.04
CA VAL A 207 0.69 8.11 -2.64
C VAL A 207 -0.48 7.39 -2.01
N LEU A 208 -1.52 7.16 -2.80
CA LEU A 208 -2.76 6.54 -2.35
C LEU A 208 -2.89 5.16 -3.00
N PRO A 209 -3.22 4.11 -2.25
CA PRO A 209 -3.51 2.82 -2.86
C PRO A 209 -4.77 2.95 -3.72
N GLU A 210 -4.77 2.31 -4.88
CA GLU A 210 -5.96 2.22 -5.70
C GLU A 210 -7.04 1.45 -4.95
N VAL A 211 -8.23 2.01 -4.92
CA VAL A 211 -9.39 1.43 -4.24
C VAL A 211 -10.33 0.86 -5.29
N GLU A 212 -10.87 -0.32 -5.00
CA GLU A 212 -11.88 -0.93 -5.86
C GLU A 212 -13.13 -0.05 -5.95
N ASP A 213 -13.79 -0.14 -7.11
CA ASP A 213 -15.05 0.55 -7.33
C ASP A 213 -16.11 0.16 -6.29
N VAL A 214 -16.81 1.15 -5.79
CA VAL A 214 -17.88 0.96 -4.82
C VAL A 214 -19.00 0.12 -5.44
N GLN A 215 -19.08 -1.14 -5.06
CA GLN A 215 -20.22 -1.99 -5.41
C GLN A 215 -21.28 -1.89 -4.32
N VAL A 216 -22.55 -1.73 -4.75
CA VAL A 216 -23.70 -1.71 -3.87
C VAL A 216 -24.57 -2.91 -4.18
N ASP A 217 -24.44 -3.94 -3.35
CA ASP A 217 -25.39 -5.04 -3.31
C ASP A 217 -26.41 -4.78 -2.19
N ILE A 218 -27.69 -4.90 -2.54
CA ILE A 218 -28.78 -4.68 -1.59
C ILE A 218 -29.38 -6.02 -1.26
N ASN A 219 -29.21 -6.44 -0.01
CA ASN A 219 -29.86 -7.65 0.48
C ASN A 219 -31.38 -7.39 0.69
N PRO A 220 -32.27 -8.15 0.07
CA PRO A 220 -33.72 -7.99 0.25
C PRO A 220 -34.20 -8.07 1.72
N SER A 221 -33.49 -8.80 2.58
CA SER A 221 -33.80 -8.92 4.01
C SER A 221 -33.55 -7.62 4.81
N GLU A 222 -32.74 -6.72 4.28
CA GLU A 222 -32.40 -5.41 4.88
C GLU A 222 -33.38 -4.31 4.48
N LEU A 223 -34.39 -4.66 3.68
CA LEU A 223 -35.39 -3.73 3.17
C LEU A 223 -36.71 -3.89 3.88
N LYS A 224 -37.23 -2.80 4.44
CA LYS A 224 -38.63 -2.69 4.83
C LYS A 224 -39.39 -2.00 3.71
N ILE A 225 -40.39 -2.72 3.14
CA ILE A 225 -41.19 -2.20 2.05
C ILE A 225 -42.62 -1.99 2.55
N ASP A 226 -43.05 -0.74 2.58
CA ASP A 226 -44.38 -0.34 2.96
C ASP A 226 -45.16 0.09 1.71
N VAL A 227 -46.41 -0.41 1.57
CA VAL A 227 -47.35 -0.03 0.52
C VAL A 227 -48.36 0.93 1.11
N TYR A 228 -48.66 2.01 0.42
CA TYR A 228 -49.63 2.99 0.89
C TYR A 228 -50.39 3.63 -0.28
N ARG A 229 -51.44 4.39 0.05
CA ARG A 229 -52.24 5.08 -0.95
C ARG A 229 -51.54 6.30 -1.46
N SER A 230 -51.48 6.47 -2.79
CA SER A 230 -50.89 7.68 -3.39
C SER A 230 -51.73 8.91 -3.04
N GLY A 231 -51.07 9.99 -2.66
CA GLY A 231 -51.74 11.30 -2.47
C GLY A 231 -51.73 12.11 -3.78
N GLY A 232 -52.76 12.84 -4.05
CA GLY A 232 -52.84 13.75 -5.21
C GLY A 232 -54.27 13.99 -5.71
N ALA A 233 -54.45 14.95 -6.60
CA ALA A 233 -55.69 15.22 -7.27
C ALA A 233 -56.05 14.03 -8.21
N GLY A 234 -57.08 13.27 -7.92
CA GLY A 234 -57.49 12.10 -8.72
C GLY A 234 -58.87 11.60 -8.36
N GLY A 235 -59.47 10.84 -9.27
CA GLY A 235 -60.80 10.25 -9.11
C GLY A 235 -60.83 9.05 -8.15
N GLN A 236 -61.98 8.31 -8.06
CA GLN A 236 -62.21 7.19 -7.12
C GLN A 236 -61.11 6.12 -7.06
N ASN A 237 -60.33 5.91 -8.13
CA ASN A 237 -59.28 4.93 -8.20
C ASN A 237 -58.02 5.31 -7.36
N VAL A 238 -57.68 6.63 -7.28
CA VAL A 238 -56.56 7.08 -6.46
C VAL A 238 -56.79 6.85 -4.97
N ASN A 239 -58.01 6.92 -4.54
CA ASN A 239 -58.40 6.74 -3.12
C ASN A 239 -58.60 5.28 -2.72
N LYS A 240 -58.68 4.33 -3.67
CA LYS A 240 -58.94 2.90 -3.39
C LYS A 240 -57.73 2.01 -3.60
N VAL A 241 -56.81 2.35 -4.45
CA VAL A 241 -55.69 1.47 -4.86
C VAL A 241 -54.41 1.93 -4.19
N GLU A 242 -53.73 1.02 -3.51
CA GLU A 242 -52.45 1.23 -2.85
C GLU A 242 -51.30 0.98 -3.85
N THR A 243 -50.93 1.99 -4.60
CA THR A 243 -49.87 1.88 -5.61
C THR A 243 -48.55 2.55 -5.20
N ALA A 244 -48.59 3.40 -4.17
CA ALA A 244 -47.41 4.05 -3.67
C ALA A 244 -46.52 3.11 -2.83
N ILE A 245 -45.23 3.19 -3.02
CA ILE A 245 -44.22 2.37 -2.36
C ILE A 245 -43.29 3.26 -1.55
N ARG A 246 -43.00 2.84 -0.31
CA ARG A 246 -41.92 3.33 0.53
C ARG A 246 -40.96 2.20 0.81
N ILE A 247 -39.69 2.39 0.48
CA ILE A 247 -38.63 1.44 0.79
C ILE A 247 -37.72 2.09 1.82
N THR A 248 -37.54 1.43 2.96
CA THR A 248 -36.60 1.83 4.00
C THR A 248 -35.46 0.82 4.03
N HIS A 249 -34.24 1.25 3.84
CA HIS A 249 -33.05 0.43 4.03
C HIS A 249 -32.65 0.48 5.51
N LEU A 250 -32.82 -0.62 6.22
CA LEU A 250 -32.69 -0.69 7.68
C LEU A 250 -31.28 -0.30 8.18
N PRO A 251 -30.16 -0.78 7.57
CA PRO A 251 -28.84 -0.45 8.07
C PRO A 251 -28.47 1.04 7.93
N SER A 252 -28.85 1.68 6.82
CA SER A 252 -28.50 3.10 6.58
C SER A 252 -29.58 4.09 6.98
N GLY A 253 -30.80 3.62 7.28
CA GLY A 253 -31.94 4.49 7.57
C GLY A 253 -32.47 5.27 6.36
N LEU A 254 -31.95 5.03 5.15
CA LEU A 254 -32.39 5.71 3.93
C LEU A 254 -33.82 5.32 3.57
N VAL A 255 -34.65 6.32 3.33
CA VAL A 255 -36.05 6.14 2.91
C VAL A 255 -36.24 6.69 1.50
N VAL A 256 -36.83 5.88 0.64
CA VAL A 256 -37.22 6.27 -0.73
C VAL A 256 -38.71 6.01 -0.91
N GLN A 257 -39.40 7.00 -1.45
CA GLN A 257 -40.84 6.92 -1.77
C GLN A 257 -41.01 7.10 -3.27
N CYS A 258 -41.92 6.33 -3.86
CA CYS A 258 -42.30 6.45 -5.26
C CYS A 258 -43.82 6.22 -5.43
N GLN A 259 -44.49 7.20 -6.07
CA GLN A 259 -45.95 7.15 -6.34
C GLN A 259 -46.30 7.66 -7.76
N ASP A 260 -45.30 7.76 -8.65
CA ASP A 260 -45.45 8.41 -9.95
C ASP A 260 -46.25 7.56 -10.95
N GLU A 261 -46.18 6.25 -10.81
CA GLU A 261 -46.78 5.31 -11.75
C GLU A 261 -48.09 4.69 -11.19
N ARG A 262 -48.98 4.32 -12.08
CA ARG A 262 -50.24 3.63 -11.72
C ARG A 262 -50.00 2.18 -11.30
N SER A 263 -48.83 1.64 -11.55
CA SER A 263 -48.48 0.23 -11.23
C SER A 263 -47.55 0.21 -10.02
N GLN A 264 -47.99 -0.52 -8.99
CA GLN A 264 -47.20 -0.80 -7.79
C GLN A 264 -45.83 -1.43 -8.12
N LEU A 265 -45.77 -2.35 -9.09
CA LEU A 265 -44.54 -3.01 -9.50
C LEU A 265 -43.55 -2.01 -10.13
N LYS A 266 -44.05 -1.09 -10.98
CA LYS A 266 -43.18 -0.03 -11.58
C LYS A 266 -42.67 0.94 -10.52
N ASN A 267 -43.52 1.35 -9.56
CA ASN A 267 -43.11 2.18 -8.43
C ASN A 267 -42.05 1.49 -7.58
N ARG A 268 -42.17 0.19 -7.31
CA ARG A 268 -41.17 -0.60 -6.58
C ARG A 268 -39.84 -0.65 -7.32
N GLN A 269 -39.84 -0.93 -8.62
CA GLN A 269 -38.61 -0.95 -9.44
C GLN A 269 -37.93 0.43 -9.46
N LYS A 270 -38.71 1.50 -9.62
CA LYS A 270 -38.20 2.88 -9.63
C LYS A 270 -37.65 3.26 -8.26
N ALA A 271 -38.36 2.96 -7.17
CA ALA A 271 -37.88 3.20 -5.81
C ALA A 271 -36.60 2.43 -5.51
N MET A 272 -36.48 1.17 -5.94
CA MET A 272 -35.26 0.38 -5.79
C MET A 272 -34.08 0.96 -6.56
N LYS A 273 -34.30 1.43 -7.80
CA LYS A 273 -33.26 2.10 -8.58
C LYS A 273 -32.77 3.39 -7.91
N VAL A 274 -33.70 4.20 -7.36
CA VAL A 274 -33.33 5.41 -6.63
C VAL A 274 -32.62 5.09 -5.33
N LEU A 275 -33.04 4.03 -4.60
CA LEU A 275 -32.36 3.58 -3.38
C LEU A 275 -30.92 3.15 -3.69
N LYS A 276 -30.71 2.34 -4.74
CA LYS A 276 -29.38 1.90 -5.15
C LYS A 276 -28.47 3.09 -5.49
N ALA A 277 -28.99 4.09 -6.21
CA ALA A 277 -28.24 5.31 -6.53
C ALA A 277 -27.87 6.12 -5.28
N ARG A 278 -28.79 6.28 -4.32
CA ARG A 278 -28.51 7.00 -3.06
C ARG A 278 -27.53 6.28 -2.15
N LEU A 279 -27.62 4.95 -2.07
CA LEU A 279 -26.65 4.13 -1.32
C LEU A 279 -25.27 4.22 -1.93
N PHE A 280 -25.18 4.16 -3.27
CA PHE A 280 -23.93 4.36 -3.99
C PHE A 280 -23.33 5.73 -3.68
N ASP A 281 -24.11 6.78 -3.79
CA ASP A 281 -23.69 8.17 -3.53
C ASP A 281 -23.20 8.35 -2.06
N MET A 282 -23.88 7.71 -1.10
CA MET A 282 -23.50 7.73 0.31
C MET A 282 -22.15 7.05 0.53
N LYS A 283 -21.99 5.81 0.05
CA LYS A 283 -20.74 5.06 0.17
C LYS A 283 -19.57 5.78 -0.52
N GLN A 284 -19.83 6.35 -1.69
CA GLN A 284 -18.82 7.11 -2.41
C GLN A 284 -18.37 8.37 -1.65
N ARG A 285 -19.30 9.05 -1.00
CA ARG A 285 -18.97 10.21 -0.15
C ARG A 285 -18.17 9.81 1.09
N GLU A 286 -18.49 8.67 1.71
CA GLU A 286 -17.71 8.13 2.83
C GLU A 286 -16.28 7.80 2.39
N GLN A 287 -16.12 7.05 1.32
CA GLN A 287 -14.82 6.72 0.74
C GLN A 287 -14.00 7.96 0.38
N ASN A 288 -14.63 8.95 -0.28
CA ASN A 288 -13.96 10.21 -0.61
C ASN A 288 -13.53 11.01 0.62
N LYS A 289 -14.30 10.97 1.73
CA LYS A 289 -13.91 11.57 3.00
C LYS A 289 -12.70 10.88 3.63
N GLU A 290 -12.67 9.55 3.61
CA GLU A 290 -11.54 8.77 4.09
C GLU A 290 -10.28 9.07 3.29
N ILE A 291 -10.35 9.04 1.96
CA ILE A 291 -9.24 9.38 1.07
C ILE A 291 -8.76 10.82 1.34
N ALA A 292 -9.67 11.77 1.48
CA ALA A 292 -9.32 13.16 1.77
C ALA A 292 -8.64 13.32 3.15
N ALA A 293 -9.08 12.56 4.17
CA ALA A 293 -8.46 12.56 5.49
C ALA A 293 -7.04 11.96 5.43
N VAL A 294 -6.87 10.84 4.75
CA VAL A 294 -5.56 10.20 4.54
C VAL A 294 -4.62 11.14 3.77
N ARG A 295 -5.09 11.73 2.66
CA ARG A 295 -4.31 12.72 1.89
C ARG A 295 -3.89 13.90 2.77
N LYS A 296 -4.79 14.44 3.59
CA LYS A 296 -4.49 15.54 4.48
C LYS A 296 -3.44 15.18 5.54
N SER A 297 -3.47 13.97 6.08
CA SER A 297 -2.46 13.50 7.04
C SER A 297 -1.08 13.33 6.40
N MET A 298 -1.01 12.88 5.14
CA MET A 298 0.24 12.69 4.40
C MET A 298 0.93 14.01 4.04
N VAL A 299 0.15 15.01 3.62
CA VAL A 299 0.69 16.28 3.11
C VAL A 299 0.90 17.32 4.21
N GLY A 300 0.24 17.15 5.38
CA GLY A 300 0.31 18.11 6.48
C GLY A 300 -0.11 19.51 6.05
N SER A 301 0.68 20.52 6.42
CA SER A 301 0.47 21.93 6.02
C SER A 301 1.00 22.24 4.61
N GLY A 302 1.78 21.37 3.98
CA GLY A 302 2.52 21.65 2.75
C GLY A 302 3.66 22.65 2.94
N ASP A 303 3.99 23.02 4.17
CA ASP A 303 5.08 23.92 4.49
C ASP A 303 6.43 23.19 4.37
N ARG A 304 7.46 23.89 3.91
CA ARG A 304 8.83 23.40 3.85
C ARG A 304 9.44 23.01 5.20
N SER A 305 8.80 23.36 6.33
CA SER A 305 9.18 22.91 7.68
C SER A 305 8.82 21.44 7.91
N ASP A 306 7.70 20.95 7.37
CA ASP A 306 7.16 19.60 7.56
C ASP A 306 7.81 18.56 6.61
N LYS A 307 9.01 18.85 6.14
CA LYS A 307 9.74 18.05 5.17
C LYS A 307 10.04 16.62 5.67
N ILE A 308 9.76 15.64 4.85
CA ILE A 308 10.28 14.28 5.02
C ILE A 308 11.67 14.16 4.43
N ARG A 309 11.95 14.88 3.32
CA ARG A 309 13.19 14.74 2.56
C ARG A 309 13.70 16.08 2.04
N THR A 310 15.04 16.22 1.97
CA THR A 310 15.71 17.40 1.42
C THR A 310 16.62 17.01 0.27
N TYR A 311 16.44 17.67 -0.86
CA TYR A 311 17.24 17.57 -2.09
C TYR A 311 18.17 18.79 -2.16
N ASN A 312 19.47 18.61 -1.88
CA ASN A 312 20.47 19.68 -1.84
C ASN A 312 21.37 19.58 -3.07
N TYR A 313 21.08 20.38 -4.09
CA TYR A 313 21.83 20.40 -5.35
C TYR A 313 23.26 20.89 -5.20
N PRO A 314 23.56 22.01 -4.48
CA PRO A 314 24.93 22.47 -4.27
C PRO A 314 25.85 21.41 -3.66
N GLN A 315 25.33 20.51 -2.84
CA GLN A 315 26.12 19.48 -2.18
C GLN A 315 25.92 18.09 -2.82
N ASN A 316 25.19 18.00 -3.92
CA ASN A 316 24.84 16.73 -4.60
C ASN A 316 24.37 15.65 -3.64
N ARG A 317 23.54 16.03 -2.63
CA ARG A 317 23.06 15.09 -1.60
C ARG A 317 21.55 15.13 -1.42
N ILE A 318 21.01 14.00 -1.02
CA ILE A 318 19.65 13.83 -0.54
C ILE A 318 19.69 13.41 0.93
N THR A 319 18.79 13.94 1.74
CA THR A 319 18.65 13.55 3.15
C THR A 319 17.21 13.22 3.46
N ASP A 320 16.94 11.98 3.89
CA ASP A 320 15.67 11.57 4.46
C ASP A 320 15.70 11.82 5.97
N HIS A 321 14.82 12.71 6.44
CA HIS A 321 14.82 13.16 7.83
C HIS A 321 14.15 12.19 8.79
N ARG A 322 13.36 11.24 8.29
CA ARG A 322 12.66 10.24 9.12
C ARG A 322 13.63 9.24 9.73
N ILE A 323 14.64 8.86 8.96
CA ILE A 323 15.64 7.84 9.36
C ILE A 323 17.06 8.42 9.44
N GLY A 324 17.23 9.73 9.22
CA GLY A 324 18.55 10.40 9.24
C GLY A 324 19.50 9.98 8.11
N LEU A 325 19.00 9.29 7.08
CA LEU A 325 19.80 8.81 5.95
C LEU A 325 20.24 9.95 5.05
N THR A 326 21.51 9.96 4.68
CA THR A 326 22.07 10.91 3.72
C THR A 326 22.85 10.17 2.63
N LEU A 327 22.47 10.37 1.36
CA LEU A 327 23.11 9.82 0.18
C LEU A 327 23.71 10.95 -0.67
N TYR A 328 24.92 10.73 -1.21
CA TYR A 328 25.66 11.72 -2.01
C TYR A 328 25.59 11.42 -3.52
N ASN A 329 24.42 11.01 -4.00
CA ASN A 329 24.13 10.73 -5.41
C ASN A 329 22.79 11.34 -5.83
N LEU A 330 22.59 12.64 -5.57
CA LEU A 330 21.37 13.33 -5.90
C LEU A 330 21.05 13.26 -7.40
N SER A 331 22.05 13.41 -8.25
CA SER A 331 21.88 13.36 -9.71
C SER A 331 21.34 12.01 -10.18
N GLY A 332 21.87 10.89 -9.68
CA GLY A 332 21.38 9.55 -10.00
C GLY A 332 19.94 9.33 -9.51
N ILE A 333 19.65 9.80 -8.30
CA ILE A 333 18.31 9.72 -7.71
C ILE A 333 17.28 10.49 -8.55
N MET A 334 17.60 11.70 -9.01
CA MET A 334 16.72 12.49 -9.88
C MET A 334 16.54 11.88 -11.29
N GLU A 335 17.42 10.96 -11.67
CA GLU A 335 17.32 10.14 -12.88
C GLU A 335 16.60 8.78 -12.65
N GLY A 336 16.03 8.57 -11.46
CA GLY A 336 15.20 7.41 -11.14
C GLY A 336 15.89 6.30 -10.34
N ASP A 337 17.14 6.48 -9.87
CA ASP A 337 17.83 5.50 -9.03
C ASP A 337 17.42 5.64 -7.55
N LEU A 338 16.17 5.23 -7.25
CA LEU A 338 15.60 5.32 -5.91
C LEU A 338 15.75 4.02 -5.10
N THR A 339 16.28 2.95 -5.69
CA THR A 339 16.25 1.60 -5.09
C THR A 339 16.93 1.58 -3.73
N GLU A 340 18.17 2.07 -3.63
CA GLU A 340 18.93 2.10 -2.37
C GLU A 340 18.19 2.90 -1.29
N LEU A 341 17.65 4.06 -1.65
CA LEU A 341 16.92 4.94 -0.73
C LEU A 341 15.66 4.26 -0.17
N ILE A 342 14.86 3.65 -1.05
CA ILE A 342 13.62 2.95 -0.67
C ILE A 342 13.93 1.72 0.17
N ASP A 343 14.94 0.94 -0.16
CA ASP A 343 15.32 -0.25 0.59
C ASP A 343 15.78 0.09 2.01
N GLN A 344 16.57 1.15 2.18
CA GLN A 344 16.97 1.64 3.50
C GLN A 344 15.78 2.11 4.36
N ILE A 345 14.81 2.79 3.75
CA ILE A 345 13.60 3.24 4.45
C ILE A 345 12.75 2.02 4.84
N LYS A 346 12.58 1.05 3.95
CA LYS A 346 11.87 -0.20 4.25
C LYS A 346 12.52 -0.97 5.39
N MET A 347 13.85 -1.02 5.39
CA MET A 347 14.60 -1.69 6.47
C MET A 347 14.39 -1.00 7.81
N ALA A 348 14.41 0.34 7.83
CA ALA A 348 14.15 1.12 9.04
C ALA A 348 12.71 0.91 9.54
N ASP A 349 11.68 0.97 8.68
CA ASP A 349 10.28 0.71 9.02
C ASP A 349 10.07 -0.70 9.59
N ARG A 350 10.71 -1.71 8.97
CA ARG A 350 10.68 -3.09 9.48
C ARG A 350 11.33 -3.21 10.86
N THR A 351 12.47 -2.53 11.07
CA THR A 351 13.16 -2.54 12.36
C THR A 351 12.33 -1.88 13.45
N GLU A 352 11.67 -0.77 13.15
CA GLU A 352 10.77 -0.09 14.08
C GLU A 352 9.57 -0.97 14.46
N LYS A 353 8.96 -1.63 13.48
CA LYS A 353 7.85 -2.58 13.72
C LYS A 353 8.28 -3.77 14.59
N LEU A 354 9.48 -4.32 14.33
CA LEU A 354 10.04 -5.40 15.16
C LEU A 354 10.24 -4.95 16.61
N GLN A 355 10.77 -3.74 16.83
CA GLN A 355 10.98 -3.20 18.16
C GLN A 355 9.66 -2.96 18.89
N ALA A 356 8.63 -2.49 18.19
CA ALA A 356 7.30 -2.31 18.76
C ALA A 356 6.65 -3.63 19.18
N GLU A 357 6.80 -4.70 18.37
CA GLU A 357 6.28 -6.05 18.73
C GLU A 357 7.07 -6.75 19.86
N MET A 358 8.34 -6.39 20.04
CA MET A 358 9.19 -6.98 21.11
C MET A 358 9.08 -6.20 22.43
N GLY A 359 8.53 -4.98 22.41
CA GLY A 359 8.35 -4.12 23.58
C GLY A 359 7.02 -4.31 24.32
N ASP A 360 6.10 -5.10 23.76
CA ASP A 360 4.85 -5.58 24.36
C ASP A 360 5.03 -7.03 24.82
#